data_02fe4f52a9454c1196d7293834a330dc
#
_entry.id   02fe4f52a9454c1196d7293834a330dc
#
_cell.length_a   1.000
_cell.length_b   1.000
_cell.length_c   1.000
_cell.angle_alpha   90.00
_cell.angle_beta   90.00
_cell.angle_gamma   90.00
#
_symmetry.space_group_name_H-M   'P 1'
#
loop_
_entity.id
_entity.type
_entity.pdbx_description
1 polymer ?
#
loop_
_entity_poly.entity_id
_entity_poly.type
_entity_poly.pdbx_seq_one_letter_code
_entity_poly.pdbx_strand_id
1 'polypeptide(L)'
;MDTLFSHVNVVTMNEQMTLWQDAFVGVTDGKIAYMAKKPPEEKPKKIIDATGMVLMPGLINCHTHLPMYLLRGYADDLNLQDWLQHYIFPREDRLDGRAVKAATTLALAEALRFGTTSVSDMYYFCDEICQAVAELSLIHI
;
A
#
# COMPACT_ATOMS: atom_id res chain seq x y z
N MET A 1 10.19 -20.95 -10.10
CA MET A 1 10.18 -19.84 -9.11
C MET A 1 10.61 -18.54 -9.79
N ASP A 2 9.84 -17.46 -9.65
CA ASP A 2 10.18 -16.21 -10.34
C ASP A 2 11.20 -15.38 -9.56
N THR A 3 11.00 -15.23 -8.25
CA THR A 3 11.90 -14.47 -7.39
C THR A 3 12.16 -15.24 -6.09
N LEU A 4 13.40 -15.24 -5.64
CA LEU A 4 13.82 -15.73 -4.33
C LEU A 4 14.42 -14.58 -3.53
N PHE A 5 13.87 -14.32 -2.35
CA PHE A 5 14.51 -13.50 -1.32
C PHE A 5 15.36 -14.40 -0.45
N SER A 6 16.67 -14.19 -0.45
CA SER A 6 17.62 -14.97 0.36
C SER A 6 18.02 -14.19 1.61
N HIS A 7 18.26 -14.92 2.69
CA HIS A 7 18.75 -14.38 3.96
C HIS A 7 17.86 -13.30 4.58
N VAL A 8 16.53 -13.44 4.42
CA VAL A 8 15.54 -12.46 4.89
C VAL A 8 15.02 -12.81 6.28
N ASN A 9 14.80 -11.80 7.12
CA ASN A 9 14.02 -11.96 8.34
C ASN A 9 12.54 -11.80 8.01
N VAL A 10 11.69 -12.76 8.37
CA VAL A 10 10.26 -12.73 8.04
C VAL A 10 9.43 -12.53 9.29
N VAL A 11 8.58 -11.50 9.27
CA VAL A 11 7.55 -11.25 10.26
C VAL A 11 6.22 -11.68 9.64
N THR A 12 5.69 -12.82 10.06
CA THR A 12 4.54 -13.43 9.38
C THR A 12 3.20 -12.76 9.69
N MET A 13 3.12 -12.05 10.80
CA MET A 13 1.88 -11.46 11.33
C MET A 13 0.72 -12.47 11.45
N ASN A 14 1.03 -13.76 11.55
CA ASN A 14 0.04 -14.79 11.84
C ASN A 14 -0.37 -14.76 13.32
N GLU A 15 -1.39 -15.53 13.71
CA GLU A 15 -1.90 -15.58 15.09
C GLU A 15 -0.81 -15.89 16.13
N GLN A 16 0.20 -16.70 15.77
CA GLN A 16 1.33 -17.06 16.63
C GLN A 16 2.45 -16.03 16.59
N MET A 17 2.32 -14.95 15.81
CA MET A 17 3.37 -13.93 15.63
C MET A 17 4.74 -14.52 15.30
N THR A 18 4.75 -15.50 14.40
CA THR A 18 5.96 -16.28 14.08
C THR A 18 7.01 -15.40 13.40
N LEU A 19 8.25 -15.47 13.91
CA LEU A 19 9.41 -14.81 13.33
C LEU A 19 10.36 -15.85 12.73
N TRP A 20 10.75 -15.63 11.48
CA TRP A 20 11.80 -16.41 10.84
C TRP A 20 13.03 -15.54 10.64
N GLN A 21 14.14 -15.95 11.22
CA GLN A 21 15.44 -15.32 11.00
C GLN A 21 16.18 -16.08 9.91
N ASP A 22 16.87 -15.35 9.03
CA ASP A 22 17.70 -15.90 7.98
C ASP A 22 16.97 -16.97 7.14
N ALA A 23 15.84 -16.56 6.57
CA ALA A 23 14.96 -17.43 5.78
C ALA A 23 15.13 -17.20 4.27
N PHE A 24 14.63 -18.16 3.51
CA PHE A 24 14.50 -18.10 2.06
C PHE A 24 13.01 -18.06 1.72
N VAL A 25 12.59 -17.02 0.99
CA VAL A 25 11.18 -16.84 0.57
C VAL A 25 11.11 -16.76 -0.94
N GLY A 26 10.42 -17.70 -1.54
CA GLY A 26 10.24 -17.81 -2.99
C GLY A 26 8.85 -17.43 -3.45
N VAL A 27 8.78 -16.66 -4.53
CA VAL A 27 7.55 -16.21 -5.17
C VAL A 27 7.42 -16.83 -6.55
N THR A 28 6.24 -17.35 -6.87
CA THR A 28 5.85 -17.86 -8.18
C THR A 28 4.45 -17.36 -8.51
N ASP A 29 4.25 -16.79 -9.67
CA ASP A 29 2.95 -16.25 -10.15
C ASP A 29 2.28 -15.32 -9.10
N GLY A 30 3.08 -14.40 -8.51
CA GLY A 30 2.61 -13.44 -7.53
C GLY A 30 2.25 -14.02 -6.14
N LYS A 31 2.54 -15.29 -5.88
CA LYS A 31 2.23 -15.95 -4.61
C LYS A 31 3.50 -16.46 -3.92
N ILE A 32 3.49 -16.47 -2.59
CA ILE A 32 4.53 -17.12 -1.81
C ILE A 32 4.40 -18.63 -1.99
N ALA A 33 5.34 -19.22 -2.73
CA ALA A 33 5.35 -20.65 -3.03
C ALA A 33 6.37 -21.43 -2.19
N TYR A 34 7.33 -20.75 -1.55
CA TYR A 34 8.36 -21.34 -0.75
C TYR A 34 8.71 -20.48 0.46
N MET A 35 8.87 -21.09 1.63
CA MET A 35 9.41 -20.43 2.82
C MET A 35 10.10 -21.47 3.69
N ALA A 36 11.41 -21.36 3.85
CA ALA A 36 12.21 -22.29 4.65
C ALA A 36 13.53 -21.67 5.13
N LYS A 37 14.23 -22.37 6.02
CA LYS A 37 15.59 -22.04 6.50
C LYS A 37 16.71 -22.45 5.54
N LYS A 38 16.38 -23.23 4.52
CA LYS A 38 17.33 -23.70 3.52
C LYS A 38 16.96 -23.14 2.16
N PRO A 39 17.92 -22.94 1.26
CA PRO A 39 17.62 -22.55 -0.10
C PRO A 39 16.80 -23.64 -0.81
N PRO A 40 15.92 -23.26 -1.76
CA PRO A 40 15.19 -24.23 -2.58
C PRO A 40 16.11 -24.99 -3.53
N GLU A 41 15.72 -26.20 -3.91
CA GLU A 41 16.42 -26.97 -4.94
C GLU A 41 16.19 -26.41 -6.34
N GLU A 42 14.99 -25.83 -6.55
CA GLU A 42 14.61 -25.19 -7.81
C GLU A 42 15.39 -23.89 -8.01
N LYS A 43 16.00 -23.73 -9.18
CA LYS A 43 16.73 -22.51 -9.54
C LYS A 43 15.74 -21.36 -9.82
N PRO A 44 15.78 -20.26 -9.06
CA PRO A 44 14.92 -19.11 -9.31
C PRO A 44 15.39 -18.31 -10.54
N LYS A 45 14.45 -17.59 -11.20
CA LYS A 45 14.78 -16.66 -12.30
C LYS A 45 15.55 -15.44 -11.79
N LYS A 46 15.21 -14.96 -10.57
CA LYS A 46 15.83 -13.81 -9.93
C LYS A 46 16.09 -14.09 -8.46
N ILE A 47 17.26 -13.69 -7.97
CA ILE A 47 17.62 -13.74 -6.55
C ILE A 47 17.79 -12.31 -6.04
N ILE A 48 17.20 -12.02 -4.90
CA ILE A 48 17.36 -10.78 -4.15
C ILE A 48 18.02 -11.15 -2.83
N ASP A 49 19.25 -10.70 -2.61
CA ASP A 49 19.87 -10.78 -1.29
C ASP A 49 19.18 -9.79 -0.37
N ALA A 50 18.48 -10.32 0.62
CA ALA A 50 17.72 -9.56 1.61
C ALA A 50 18.38 -9.59 3.00
N THR A 51 19.70 -9.80 3.04
CA THR A 51 20.47 -9.76 4.29
C THR A 51 20.25 -8.43 5.03
N GLY A 52 19.85 -8.52 6.29
CA GLY A 52 19.53 -7.35 7.12
C GLY A 52 18.15 -6.70 6.84
N MET A 53 17.39 -7.21 5.88
CA MET A 53 16.05 -6.74 5.58
C MET A 53 14.98 -7.56 6.31
N VAL A 54 13.79 -6.97 6.39
CA VAL A 54 12.59 -7.61 6.94
C VAL A 54 11.54 -7.74 5.84
N LEU A 55 11.01 -8.94 5.66
CA LEU A 55 9.83 -9.22 4.85
C LEU A 55 8.62 -9.37 5.75
N MET A 56 7.59 -8.62 5.48
CA MET A 56 6.33 -8.64 6.24
C MET A 56 5.14 -8.39 5.29
N PRO A 57 3.91 -8.71 5.70
CA PRO A 57 2.73 -8.28 4.96
C PRO A 57 2.71 -6.77 4.76
N GLY A 58 2.15 -6.31 3.66
CA GLY A 58 1.98 -4.88 3.40
C GLY A 58 1.15 -4.19 4.49
N LEU A 59 1.42 -2.92 4.71
CA LEU A 59 0.70 -2.12 5.69
C LEU A 59 -0.75 -1.89 5.25
N ILE A 60 -1.64 -1.78 6.21
CA ILE A 60 -3.06 -1.49 6.01
C ILE A 60 -3.33 -0.08 6.54
N ASN A 61 -3.76 0.82 5.66
CA ASN A 61 -4.23 2.14 6.08
C ASN A 61 -5.75 2.08 6.33
N CYS A 62 -6.14 2.05 7.60
CA CYS A 62 -7.54 1.91 8.02
C CYS A 62 -8.33 3.22 8.02
N HIS A 63 -7.71 4.35 7.72
CA HIS A 63 -8.38 5.66 7.66
C HIS A 63 -7.68 6.54 6.64
N THR A 64 -8.35 6.80 5.52
CA THR A 64 -7.79 7.68 4.49
C THR A 64 -8.90 8.42 3.72
N HIS A 65 -8.52 9.50 3.10
CA HIS A 65 -9.31 10.31 2.16
C HIS A 65 -8.43 10.55 0.93
N LEU A 66 -8.25 9.51 0.12
CA LEU A 66 -7.26 9.48 -0.97
C LEU A 66 -7.35 10.70 -1.91
N PRO A 67 -8.55 11.16 -2.34
CA PRO A 67 -8.65 12.32 -3.22
C PRO A 67 -8.19 13.64 -2.58
N MET A 68 -8.19 13.74 -1.25
CA MET A 68 -7.68 14.92 -0.54
C MET A 68 -6.17 15.14 -0.75
N TYR A 69 -5.49 14.20 -1.40
CA TYR A 69 -4.10 14.37 -1.80
C TYR A 69 -3.89 15.65 -2.64
N LEU A 70 -4.90 16.11 -3.39
CA LEU A 70 -4.88 17.39 -4.10
C LEU A 70 -4.84 18.61 -3.17
N LEU A 71 -5.26 18.45 -1.92
CA LEU A 71 -5.35 19.53 -0.93
C LEU A 71 -4.19 19.48 0.07
N ARG A 72 -3.19 18.66 -0.18
CA ARG A 72 -2.01 18.51 0.68
C ARG A 72 -1.28 19.85 0.85
N GLY A 73 -1.09 20.27 2.11
CA GLY A 73 -0.47 21.56 2.44
C GLY A 73 -1.33 22.77 2.14
N TYR A 74 -2.63 22.56 1.87
CA TYR A 74 -3.56 23.66 1.64
C TYR A 74 -4.22 24.09 2.95
N ALA A 75 -4.09 25.39 3.29
CA ALA A 75 -4.72 26.02 4.44
C ALA A 75 -4.30 25.39 5.79
N ASP A 76 -3.00 25.31 6.04
CA ASP A 76 -2.42 24.81 7.30
C ASP A 76 -2.64 25.81 8.47
N ASP A 77 -2.42 25.35 9.70
CA ASP A 77 -2.48 26.14 10.95
C ASP A 77 -3.83 26.75 11.29
N LEU A 78 -4.92 26.09 10.92
CA LEU A 78 -6.29 26.50 11.23
C LEU A 78 -6.94 25.53 12.22
N ASN A 79 -7.94 26.01 12.98
CA ASN A 79 -8.79 25.10 13.72
C ASN A 79 -9.66 24.28 12.75
N LEU A 80 -10.09 23.09 13.20
CA LEU A 80 -10.79 22.11 12.33
C LEU A 80 -12.04 22.69 11.65
N GLN A 81 -12.84 23.47 12.37
CA GLN A 81 -14.11 23.99 11.82
C GLN A 81 -13.86 25.02 10.74
N ASP A 82 -12.95 25.97 10.96
CA ASP A 82 -12.60 26.98 9.97
C ASP A 82 -11.93 26.31 8.76
N TRP A 83 -11.04 25.35 8.99
CA TRP A 83 -10.38 24.58 7.93
C TRP A 83 -11.39 23.86 7.04
N LEU A 84 -12.33 23.12 7.63
CA LEU A 84 -13.35 22.42 6.86
C LEU A 84 -14.27 23.37 6.12
N GLN A 85 -14.93 24.33 6.83
CA GLN A 85 -16.01 25.11 6.28
C GLN A 85 -15.57 26.17 5.26
N HIS A 86 -14.42 26.79 5.50
CA HIS A 86 -13.96 27.92 4.69
C HIS A 86 -12.95 27.54 3.61
N TYR A 87 -12.26 26.40 3.78
CA TYR A 87 -11.19 26.01 2.87
C TYR A 87 -11.44 24.66 2.18
N ILE A 88 -11.75 23.59 2.91
CA ILE A 88 -11.85 22.27 2.32
C ILE A 88 -13.16 22.08 1.55
N PHE A 89 -14.31 22.20 2.19
CA PHE A 89 -15.62 21.97 1.55
C PHE A 89 -15.82 22.80 0.28
N PRO A 90 -15.46 24.11 0.23
CA PRO A 90 -15.59 24.87 -1.02
C PRO A 90 -14.65 24.40 -2.15
N ARG A 91 -13.62 23.62 -1.85
CA ARG A 91 -12.75 23.00 -2.86
C ARG A 91 -13.27 21.64 -3.28
N GLU A 92 -13.74 20.85 -2.33
CA GLU A 92 -14.38 19.56 -2.60
C GLU A 92 -15.59 19.70 -3.51
N ASP A 93 -16.41 20.73 -3.34
CA ASP A 93 -17.57 21.04 -4.19
C ASP A 93 -17.21 21.27 -5.67
N ARG A 94 -15.92 21.47 -5.97
CA ARG A 94 -15.41 21.69 -7.35
C ARG A 94 -14.74 20.46 -7.93
N LEU A 95 -14.61 19.39 -7.17
CA LEU A 95 -14.02 18.16 -7.66
C LEU A 95 -14.95 17.47 -8.65
N ASP A 96 -14.37 16.91 -9.69
CA ASP A 96 -15.03 16.00 -10.62
C ASP A 96 -14.40 14.60 -10.54
N GLY A 97 -15.05 13.62 -11.13
CA GLY A 97 -14.55 12.24 -11.11
C GLY A 97 -13.15 12.09 -11.70
N ARG A 98 -12.79 12.88 -12.71
CA ARG A 98 -11.44 12.86 -13.30
C ARG A 98 -10.38 13.33 -12.31
N ALA A 99 -10.65 14.43 -11.61
CA ALA A 99 -9.75 14.96 -10.58
C ALA A 99 -9.60 13.97 -9.43
N VAL A 100 -10.70 13.38 -8.95
CA VAL A 100 -10.72 12.36 -7.91
C VAL A 100 -9.90 11.15 -8.32
N LYS A 101 -10.11 10.60 -9.52
CA LYS A 101 -9.34 9.44 -10.01
C LYS A 101 -7.84 9.75 -10.07
N ALA A 102 -7.45 10.91 -10.63
CA ALA A 102 -6.05 11.29 -10.74
C ALA A 102 -5.38 11.45 -9.37
N ALA A 103 -6.06 12.12 -8.43
CA ALA A 103 -5.58 12.31 -7.06
C ALA A 103 -5.41 10.97 -6.33
N THR A 104 -6.43 10.11 -6.43
CA THR A 104 -6.42 8.77 -5.85
C THR A 104 -5.26 7.95 -6.40
N THR A 105 -5.06 7.95 -7.73
CA THR A 105 -3.94 7.23 -8.36
C THR A 105 -2.59 7.67 -7.81
N LEU A 106 -2.38 8.98 -7.65
CA LEU A 106 -1.14 9.52 -7.10
C LEU A 106 -0.96 9.16 -5.62
N ALA A 107 -2.02 9.29 -4.81
CA ALA A 107 -2.01 8.92 -3.39
C ALA A 107 -1.69 7.43 -3.20
N LEU A 108 -2.28 6.56 -4.02
CA LEU A 108 -2.03 5.11 -3.98
C LEU A 108 -0.62 4.76 -4.45
N ALA A 109 -0.07 5.45 -5.45
CA ALA A 109 1.32 5.26 -5.87
C ALA A 109 2.30 5.61 -4.73
N GLU A 110 2.04 6.69 -4.00
CA GLU A 110 2.81 7.03 -2.79
C GLU A 110 2.62 5.97 -1.70
N ALA A 111 1.39 5.55 -1.43
CA ALA A 111 1.08 4.51 -0.45
C ALA A 111 1.86 3.22 -0.72
N LEU A 112 1.85 2.72 -1.97
CA LEU A 112 2.63 1.56 -2.39
C LEU A 112 4.13 1.75 -2.20
N ARG A 113 4.66 2.92 -2.55
CA ARG A 113 6.06 3.24 -2.35
C ARG A 113 6.50 3.12 -0.90
N PHE A 114 5.62 3.40 0.04
CA PHE A 114 5.87 3.31 1.48
C PHE A 114 5.32 2.04 2.13
N GLY A 115 4.94 1.05 1.32
CA GLY A 115 4.59 -0.30 1.78
C GLY A 115 3.14 -0.50 2.19
N THR A 116 2.25 0.46 1.94
CA THR A 116 0.81 0.28 2.15
C THR A 116 0.20 -0.44 0.96
N THR A 117 -0.45 -1.58 1.21
CA THR A 117 -1.06 -2.44 0.18
C THR A 117 -2.57 -2.55 0.29
N SER A 118 -3.13 -2.07 1.39
CA SER A 118 -4.58 -2.07 1.62
C SER A 118 -5.00 -0.72 2.18
N VAL A 119 -6.16 -0.23 1.74
CA VAL A 119 -6.70 1.06 2.18
C VAL A 119 -8.18 0.92 2.52
N SER A 120 -8.62 1.59 3.59
CA SER A 120 -10.02 1.84 3.89
C SER A 120 -10.26 3.32 3.67
N ASP A 121 -11.01 3.66 2.62
CA ASP A 121 -11.25 5.03 2.21
C ASP A 121 -12.70 5.44 2.40
N MET A 122 -12.90 6.71 2.68
CA MET A 122 -14.22 7.32 2.79
C MET A 122 -14.18 8.68 2.11
N TYR A 123 -14.73 8.75 0.90
CA TYR A 123 -14.78 9.99 0.14
C TYR A 123 -15.89 9.98 -0.92
N TYR A 124 -15.98 11.05 -1.72
CA TYR A 124 -16.92 11.18 -2.84
C TYR A 124 -16.38 10.47 -4.09
N PHE A 125 -17.24 10.17 -5.07
CA PHE A 125 -16.88 9.52 -6.33
C PHE A 125 -16.25 8.14 -6.12
N CYS A 126 -16.94 7.27 -5.37
CA CYS A 126 -16.44 5.94 -5.00
C CYS A 126 -16.05 5.08 -6.21
N ASP A 127 -16.79 5.19 -7.33
CA ASP A 127 -16.50 4.41 -8.55
C ASP A 127 -15.12 4.75 -9.13
N GLU A 128 -14.76 6.03 -9.15
CA GLU A 128 -13.46 6.50 -9.62
C GLU A 128 -12.31 6.07 -8.68
N ILE A 129 -12.57 6.08 -7.39
CA ILE A 129 -11.62 5.57 -6.38
C ILE A 129 -11.40 4.07 -6.59
N CYS A 130 -12.49 3.29 -6.70
CA CYS A 130 -12.40 1.84 -6.95
C CYS A 130 -11.65 1.51 -8.24
N GLN A 131 -11.87 2.26 -9.32
CA GLN A 131 -11.13 2.09 -10.56
C GLN A 131 -9.63 2.33 -10.38
N ALA A 132 -9.23 3.41 -9.69
CA ALA A 132 -7.83 3.71 -9.43
C ALA A 132 -7.17 2.62 -8.58
N VAL A 133 -7.86 2.11 -7.55
CA VAL A 133 -7.38 1.01 -6.71
C VAL A 133 -7.17 -0.27 -7.54
N ALA A 134 -8.13 -0.62 -8.40
CA ALA A 134 -8.05 -1.80 -9.25
C ALA A 134 -6.89 -1.71 -10.25
N GLU A 135 -6.68 -0.53 -10.87
CA GLU A 135 -5.59 -0.29 -11.82
C GLU A 135 -4.21 -0.43 -11.16
N LEU A 136 -4.06 -0.10 -9.89
CA LEU A 136 -2.80 -0.23 -9.15
C LEU A 136 -2.70 -1.52 -8.33
N SER A 137 -3.70 -2.39 -8.42
CA SER A 137 -3.74 -3.70 -7.75
C SER A 137 -3.62 -3.63 -6.21
N LEU A 138 -4.12 -2.57 -5.58
CA LEU A 138 -4.27 -2.51 -4.14
C LEU A 138 -5.58 -3.19 -3.69
N ILE A 139 -5.68 -3.41 -2.39
CA ILE A 139 -6.90 -3.87 -1.74
C ILE A 139 -7.66 -2.67 -1.20
N HIS A 140 -8.92 -2.52 -1.58
CA HIS A 140 -9.85 -1.54 -1.02
C HIS A 140 -10.84 -2.24 -0.09
N ILE A 141 -10.95 -1.73 1.12
CA ILE A 141 -11.82 -2.26 2.18
C ILE A 141 -12.90 -1.22 2.47
#